data_5eb51af8db14697c51e197012a336feb
#
_entry.id   5eb51af8db14697c51e197012a336feb
#
_cell.length_a   1.000
_cell.length_b   1.000
_cell.length_c   1.000
_cell.angle_alpha   90.00
_cell.angle_beta   90.00
_cell.angle_gamma   90.00
#
_symmetry.space_group_name_H-M   'P 1'
#
loop_
_entity.id
_entity.type
_entity.pdbx_description
1 polymer ?
#
loop_
_entity_poly.entity_id
_entity_poly.type
_entity_poly.pdbx_seq_one_letter_code
_entity_poly.pdbx_strand_id
1 'polypeptide(L)'
;MASATTGRWAGQRERRRAEFIDAALVVIEQHGPQTSTEQIAAHVGVSRTKLYRHFVDAADLQRAVAHRTSEMITAELAPVWRPEGSMAQIVKAGVSAHVHFLTQHPNLYRYLQRCSIDEGFNAFADIKITIANLLTAVLKVYVAAFDVQADAERLSYSIVGLVETAAGHWLEQPLRDTQDALVADLTRWIWLMLDDSLRAGGVYVAADEILPPAAEIAENSGRYRDPARLQALNN
;
A
#
# COMPACT_ATOMS: atom_id res chain seq x y z
N MET A 1 32.16 -17.71 -26.21
CA MET A 1 30.97 -18.57 -25.95
C MET A 1 30.60 -18.75 -24.47
N ALA A 2 31.24 -18.08 -23.50
CA ALA A 2 30.95 -18.21 -22.05
C ALA A 2 29.77 -17.33 -21.53
N SER A 3 29.41 -16.26 -22.24
CA SER A 3 28.40 -15.29 -21.75
C SER A 3 26.94 -15.79 -21.80
N ALA A 4 26.59 -16.65 -22.76
CA ALA A 4 25.21 -17.14 -22.91
C ALA A 4 24.81 -18.22 -21.87
N THR A 5 25.80 -18.93 -21.34
CA THR A 5 25.57 -20.00 -20.33
C THR A 5 25.32 -19.39 -18.96
N THR A 6 26.05 -18.34 -18.60
CA THR A 6 25.91 -17.64 -17.31
C THR A 6 24.52 -16.98 -17.17
N GLY A 7 23.99 -16.37 -18.22
CA GLY A 7 22.65 -15.77 -18.24
C GLY A 7 21.52 -16.79 -18.07
N ARG A 8 21.67 -17.99 -18.66
CA ARG A 8 20.67 -19.07 -18.55
C ARG A 8 20.57 -19.62 -17.12
N TRP A 9 21.71 -19.80 -16.47
CA TRP A 9 21.78 -20.27 -15.07
C TRP A 9 21.26 -19.21 -14.08
N ALA A 10 21.55 -17.94 -14.30
CA ALA A 10 21.03 -16.84 -13.50
C ALA A 10 19.50 -16.77 -13.60
N GLY A 11 18.93 -16.82 -14.80
CA GLY A 11 17.47 -16.81 -14.99
C GLY A 11 16.75 -18.04 -14.43
N GLN A 12 17.42 -19.20 -14.41
CA GLN A 12 16.84 -20.40 -13.80
C GLN A 12 16.84 -20.30 -12.25
N ARG A 13 17.90 -19.73 -11.66
CA ARG A 13 17.99 -19.50 -10.22
C ARG A 13 16.93 -18.51 -9.74
N GLU A 14 16.74 -17.42 -10.48
CA GLU A 14 15.73 -16.39 -10.20
C GLU A 14 14.30 -16.97 -10.26
N ARG A 15 14.00 -17.73 -11.30
CA ARG A 15 12.71 -18.42 -11.45
C ARG A 15 12.45 -19.37 -10.29
N ARG A 16 13.45 -20.12 -9.88
CA ARG A 16 13.33 -21.05 -8.74
C ARG A 16 13.13 -20.30 -7.42
N ARG A 17 13.79 -19.14 -7.26
CA ARG A 17 13.60 -18.27 -6.10
C ARG A 17 12.15 -17.74 -6.04
N ALA A 18 11.59 -17.31 -7.16
CA ALA A 18 10.20 -16.88 -7.25
C ALA A 18 9.22 -18.00 -6.88
N GLU A 19 9.43 -19.25 -7.35
CA GLU A 19 8.61 -20.40 -6.98
C GLU A 19 8.60 -20.65 -5.46
N PHE A 20 9.73 -20.46 -4.77
CA PHE A 20 9.79 -20.57 -3.31
C PHE A 20 9.05 -19.45 -2.61
N ILE A 21 9.09 -18.24 -3.13
CA ILE A 21 8.36 -17.08 -2.58
C ILE A 21 6.85 -17.30 -2.73
N ASP A 22 6.39 -17.71 -3.93
CA ASP A 22 4.98 -17.99 -4.17
C ASP A 22 4.48 -19.14 -3.29
N ALA A 23 5.27 -20.20 -3.11
CA ALA A 23 4.98 -21.27 -2.17
C ALA A 23 4.93 -20.80 -0.71
N ALA A 24 5.82 -19.88 -0.33
CA ALA A 24 5.81 -19.30 1.02
C ALA A 24 4.50 -18.55 1.29
N LEU A 25 4.01 -17.74 0.34
CA LEU A 25 2.73 -17.06 0.46
C LEU A 25 1.57 -18.05 0.69
N VAL A 26 1.50 -19.12 -0.09
CA VAL A 26 0.47 -20.17 0.08
C VAL A 26 0.56 -20.83 1.44
N VAL A 27 1.74 -21.22 1.88
CA VAL A 27 1.95 -21.91 3.16
C VAL A 27 1.66 -20.99 4.35
N ILE A 28 1.99 -19.69 4.25
CA ILE A 28 1.69 -18.69 5.27
C ILE A 28 0.16 -18.53 5.41
N GLU A 29 -0.58 -18.45 4.31
CA GLU A 29 -2.04 -18.38 4.37
C GLU A 29 -2.68 -19.63 4.99
N GLN A 30 -2.08 -20.80 4.78
CA GLN A 30 -2.59 -22.08 5.33
C GLN A 30 -2.26 -22.28 6.81
N HIS A 31 -1.05 -21.91 7.23
CA HIS A 31 -0.50 -22.22 8.56
C HIS A 31 -0.39 -21.01 9.50
N GLY A 32 -0.57 -19.80 8.97
CA GLY A 32 -0.56 -18.56 9.74
C GLY A 32 0.84 -18.06 10.10
N PRO A 33 0.92 -17.15 11.08
CA PRO A 33 2.14 -16.40 11.41
C PRO A 33 3.29 -17.25 11.96
N GLN A 34 3.02 -18.52 12.32
CA GLN A 34 4.02 -19.47 12.84
C GLN A 34 4.68 -20.31 11.74
N THR A 35 4.40 -19.99 10.46
CA THR A 35 4.94 -20.74 9.32
C THR A 35 6.47 -20.80 9.36
N SER A 36 6.99 -22.04 9.30
CA SER A 36 8.42 -22.31 9.30
C SER A 36 8.99 -22.52 7.89
N THR A 37 10.30 -22.35 7.76
CA THR A 37 11.02 -22.64 6.51
C THR A 37 10.97 -24.12 6.13
N GLU A 38 10.81 -25.02 7.10
CA GLU A 38 10.60 -26.46 6.89
C GLU A 38 9.27 -26.73 6.19
N GLN A 39 8.19 -26.07 6.61
CA GLN A 39 6.88 -26.20 6.00
C GLN A 39 6.89 -25.69 4.57
N ILE A 40 7.56 -24.55 4.31
CA ILE A 40 7.70 -23.98 2.96
C ILE A 40 8.51 -24.96 2.07
N ALA A 41 9.64 -25.49 2.54
CA ALA A 41 10.44 -26.44 1.80
C ALA A 41 9.68 -27.72 1.48
N ALA A 42 8.94 -28.26 2.48
CA ALA A 42 8.11 -29.44 2.32
C ALA A 42 7.00 -29.26 1.30
N HIS A 43 6.34 -28.07 1.26
CA HIS A 43 5.29 -27.76 0.30
C HIS A 43 5.80 -27.85 -1.15
N VAL A 44 7.05 -27.41 -1.41
CA VAL A 44 7.69 -27.49 -2.74
C VAL A 44 8.34 -28.85 -3.00
N GLY A 45 8.28 -29.78 -2.04
CA GLY A 45 8.86 -31.13 -2.17
C GLY A 45 10.39 -31.15 -2.12
N VAL A 46 11.00 -30.24 -1.35
CA VAL A 46 12.46 -30.17 -1.21
C VAL A 46 12.89 -30.17 0.27
N SER A 47 14.17 -30.45 0.51
CA SER A 47 14.74 -30.29 1.85
C SER A 47 15.00 -28.82 2.17
N ARG A 48 14.99 -28.44 3.46
CA ARG A 48 15.39 -27.12 3.96
C ARG A 48 16.77 -26.70 3.44
N THR A 49 17.73 -27.62 3.38
CA THR A 49 19.07 -27.35 2.83
C THR A 49 19.01 -26.93 1.37
N LYS A 50 18.09 -27.49 0.58
CA LYS A 50 17.92 -27.11 -0.82
C LYS A 50 17.28 -25.73 -0.97
N LEU A 51 16.36 -25.36 -0.08
CA LEU A 51 15.79 -24.01 -0.01
C LEU A 51 16.89 -22.97 0.26
N TYR A 52 17.78 -23.21 1.24
CA TYR A 52 18.89 -22.30 1.58
C TYR A 52 20.02 -22.23 0.53
N ARG A 53 19.94 -22.96 -0.57
CA ARG A 53 20.78 -22.66 -1.76
C ARG A 53 20.29 -21.45 -2.56
N HIS A 54 19.03 -21.01 -2.32
CA HIS A 54 18.39 -19.89 -2.98
C HIS A 54 18.24 -18.66 -2.08
N PHE A 55 18.31 -18.84 -0.77
CA PHE A 55 18.23 -17.79 0.24
C PHE A 55 19.41 -17.92 1.19
N VAL A 56 20.00 -16.78 1.57
CA VAL A 56 21.16 -16.72 2.46
C VAL A 56 20.79 -17.25 3.85
N ASP A 57 19.64 -16.85 4.33
CA ASP A 57 19.09 -17.18 5.65
C ASP A 57 17.55 -17.06 5.64
N ALA A 58 16.92 -17.23 6.81
CA ALA A 58 15.49 -17.05 6.97
C ALA A 58 15.06 -15.61 6.71
N ALA A 59 15.86 -14.63 7.14
CA ALA A 59 15.59 -13.21 6.96
C ALA A 59 15.60 -12.82 5.46
N ASP A 60 16.45 -13.43 4.63
CA ASP A 60 16.45 -13.22 3.18
C ASP A 60 15.14 -13.73 2.54
N LEU A 61 14.63 -14.89 2.97
CA LEU A 61 13.32 -15.37 2.53
C LEU A 61 12.19 -14.45 2.97
N GLN A 62 12.22 -14.00 4.22
CA GLN A 62 11.21 -13.06 4.75
C GLN A 62 11.21 -11.73 4.01
N ARG A 63 12.39 -11.16 3.70
CA ARG A 63 12.51 -9.95 2.86
C ARG A 63 11.90 -10.17 1.48
N ALA A 64 12.15 -11.33 0.87
CA ALA A 64 11.60 -11.66 -0.43
C ALA A 64 10.07 -11.81 -0.40
N VAL A 65 9.51 -12.42 0.66
CA VAL A 65 8.06 -12.49 0.90
C VAL A 65 7.48 -11.08 1.09
N ALA A 66 8.11 -10.23 1.90
CA ALA A 66 7.68 -8.85 2.12
C ALA A 66 7.69 -8.02 0.83
N HIS A 67 8.74 -8.16 0.03
CA HIS A 67 8.82 -7.50 -1.29
C HIS A 67 7.67 -7.94 -2.21
N ARG A 68 7.42 -9.25 -2.29
CA ARG A 68 6.31 -9.79 -3.09
C ARG A 68 4.95 -9.30 -2.59
N THR A 69 4.77 -9.22 -1.27
CA THR A 69 3.56 -8.65 -0.66
C THR A 69 3.39 -7.17 -1.01
N SER A 70 4.48 -6.39 -1.00
CA SER A 70 4.46 -4.98 -1.43
C SER A 70 4.00 -4.82 -2.88
N GLU A 71 4.47 -5.70 -3.79
CA GLU A 71 4.01 -5.71 -5.18
C GLU A 71 2.51 -6.01 -5.27
N MET A 72 2.00 -6.99 -4.50
CA MET A 72 0.58 -7.35 -4.47
C MET A 72 -0.28 -6.17 -3.98
N ILE A 73 0.09 -5.54 -2.86
CA ILE A 73 -0.63 -4.37 -2.33
C ILE A 73 -0.60 -3.21 -3.34
N THR A 74 0.56 -2.95 -3.94
CA THR A 74 0.72 -1.87 -4.93
C THR A 74 -0.18 -2.10 -6.15
N ALA A 75 -0.35 -3.35 -6.58
CA ALA A 75 -1.26 -3.70 -7.66
C ALA A 75 -2.74 -3.48 -7.28
N GLU A 76 -3.15 -3.87 -6.06
CA GLU A 76 -4.50 -3.61 -5.54
C GLU A 76 -4.80 -2.11 -5.41
N LEU A 77 -3.79 -1.31 -5.08
CA LEU A 77 -3.90 0.16 -4.99
C LEU A 77 -3.82 0.87 -6.35
N ALA A 78 -3.85 0.15 -7.48
CA ALA A 78 -3.77 0.74 -8.82
C ALA A 78 -4.73 1.93 -9.06
N PRO A 79 -5.99 1.96 -8.53
CA PRO A 79 -6.88 3.10 -8.66
C PRO A 79 -6.35 4.39 -8.02
N VAL A 80 -5.52 4.28 -6.98
CA VAL A 80 -4.91 5.45 -6.30
C VAL A 80 -3.79 6.06 -7.15
N TRP A 81 -3.07 5.21 -7.88
CA TRP A 81 -1.95 5.66 -8.74
C TRP A 81 -2.41 6.24 -10.08
N ARG A 82 -3.65 5.99 -10.46
CA ARG A 82 -4.33 6.55 -11.64
C ARG A 82 -5.67 7.13 -11.23
N PRO A 83 -5.66 8.27 -10.51
CA PRO A 83 -6.86 8.81 -9.92
C PRO A 83 -7.85 9.27 -10.99
N GLU A 84 -9.02 8.65 -10.98
CA GLU A 84 -10.18 9.03 -11.80
C GLU A 84 -11.39 9.22 -10.90
N GLY A 85 -12.12 10.31 -11.11
CA GLY A 85 -13.29 10.65 -10.29
C GLY A 85 -13.01 11.75 -9.27
N SER A 86 -13.88 11.83 -8.25
CA SER A 86 -13.73 12.81 -7.17
C SER A 86 -12.68 12.37 -6.13
N MET A 87 -12.19 13.34 -5.35
CA MET A 87 -11.22 13.04 -4.28
C MET A 87 -11.77 12.03 -3.28
N ALA A 88 -13.05 12.15 -2.90
CA ALA A 88 -13.68 11.18 -2.00
C ALA A 88 -13.74 9.78 -2.61
N GLN A 89 -14.03 9.67 -3.91
CA GLN A 89 -14.05 8.38 -4.62
C GLN A 89 -12.66 7.74 -4.68
N ILE A 90 -11.62 8.52 -4.98
CA ILE A 90 -10.23 8.06 -5.04
C ILE A 90 -9.75 7.58 -3.67
N VAL A 91 -9.99 8.37 -2.62
CA VAL A 91 -9.65 8.00 -1.24
C VAL A 91 -10.40 6.73 -0.83
N LYS A 92 -11.72 6.67 -1.07
CA LYS A 92 -12.53 5.48 -0.76
C LYS A 92 -12.02 4.24 -1.49
N ALA A 93 -11.68 4.37 -2.77
CA ALA A 93 -11.14 3.25 -3.56
C ALA A 93 -9.82 2.72 -2.97
N GLY A 94 -8.91 3.61 -2.59
CA GLY A 94 -7.64 3.23 -1.97
C GLY A 94 -7.81 2.56 -0.61
N VAL A 95 -8.64 3.13 0.26
CA VAL A 95 -8.96 2.54 1.57
C VAL A 95 -9.63 1.18 1.41
N SER A 96 -10.63 1.07 0.51
CA SER A 96 -11.33 -0.19 0.25
C SER A 96 -10.38 -1.26 -0.27
N ALA A 97 -9.49 -0.94 -1.21
CA ALA A 97 -8.50 -1.87 -1.75
C ALA A 97 -7.56 -2.38 -0.65
N HIS A 98 -7.07 -1.49 0.22
CA HIS A 98 -6.20 -1.88 1.32
C HIS A 98 -6.91 -2.79 2.34
N VAL A 99 -8.11 -2.40 2.80
CA VAL A 99 -8.89 -3.19 3.76
C VAL A 99 -9.28 -4.54 3.14
N HIS A 100 -9.64 -4.57 1.86
CA HIS A 100 -9.90 -5.81 1.12
C HIS A 100 -8.67 -6.71 1.12
N PHE A 101 -7.49 -6.18 0.79
CA PHE A 101 -6.24 -6.95 0.83
C PHE A 101 -6.00 -7.60 2.19
N LEU A 102 -6.17 -6.85 3.28
CA LEU A 102 -5.99 -7.37 4.64
C LEU A 102 -7.00 -8.47 5.01
N THR A 103 -8.24 -8.36 4.51
CA THR A 103 -9.28 -9.38 4.74
C THR A 103 -9.05 -10.64 3.92
N GLN A 104 -8.45 -10.53 2.74
CA GLN A 104 -8.08 -11.67 1.92
C GLN A 104 -6.81 -12.37 2.43
N HIS A 105 -5.89 -11.62 3.05
CA HIS A 105 -4.57 -12.09 3.47
C HIS A 105 -4.27 -11.87 4.97
N PRO A 106 -5.17 -12.29 5.89
CA PRO A 106 -5.01 -12.00 7.32
C PRO A 106 -3.81 -12.71 7.94
N ASN A 107 -3.48 -13.91 7.47
CA ASN A 107 -2.36 -14.68 7.95
C ASN A 107 -1.01 -14.12 7.46
N LEU A 108 -0.96 -13.63 6.23
CA LEU A 108 0.21 -12.95 5.68
C LEU A 108 0.50 -11.65 6.44
N TYR A 109 -0.54 -10.86 6.73
CA TYR A 109 -0.41 -9.63 7.54
C TYR A 109 0.20 -9.93 8.92
N ARG A 110 -0.36 -10.91 9.65
CA ARG A 110 0.15 -11.32 10.98
C ARG A 110 1.57 -11.91 10.91
N TYR A 111 1.89 -12.65 9.85
CA TYR A 111 3.23 -13.18 9.63
C TYR A 111 4.26 -12.06 9.49
N LEU A 112 3.99 -11.06 8.64
CA LEU A 112 4.88 -9.92 8.42
C LEU A 112 5.05 -9.05 9.67
N GLN A 113 3.97 -8.83 10.43
CA GLN A 113 4.05 -8.14 11.72
C GLN A 113 4.99 -8.87 12.69
N ARG A 114 4.87 -10.20 12.80
CA ARG A 114 5.71 -11.00 13.67
C ARG A 114 7.19 -10.95 13.26
N CYS A 115 7.50 -11.12 11.97
CA CYS A 115 8.86 -11.02 11.46
C CYS A 115 9.51 -9.68 11.80
N SER A 116 8.72 -8.61 11.89
CA SER A 116 9.22 -7.28 12.25
C SER A 116 9.65 -7.15 13.73
N ILE A 117 9.12 -8.01 14.61
CA ILE A 117 9.44 -7.99 16.04
C ILE A 117 10.68 -8.86 16.34
N ASP A 118 10.75 -10.04 15.73
CA ASP A 118 11.69 -11.10 16.13
C ASP A 118 13.12 -10.93 15.60
N GLU A 119 13.34 -10.25 14.45
CA GLU A 119 14.62 -10.30 13.73
C GLU A 119 15.30 -8.95 13.46
N GLY A 120 14.82 -7.84 14.03
CA GLY A 120 15.39 -6.49 13.81
C GLY A 120 15.27 -6.00 12.36
N PHE A 121 14.64 -6.77 11.46
CA PHE A 121 14.27 -6.41 10.12
C PHE A 121 12.78 -6.07 10.09
N ASN A 122 12.45 -4.83 9.78
CA ASN A 122 11.06 -4.39 9.74
C ASN A 122 10.50 -4.48 8.32
N ALA A 123 10.25 -5.72 7.83
CA ALA A 123 9.62 -5.99 6.55
C ALA A 123 8.34 -5.20 6.33
N PHE A 124 7.59 -4.99 7.40
CA PHE A 124 6.34 -4.26 7.40
C PHE A 124 6.55 -2.75 7.25
N ALA A 125 7.65 -2.21 7.83
CA ALA A 125 8.01 -0.81 7.64
C ALA A 125 8.39 -0.53 6.18
N ASP A 126 9.12 -1.43 5.52
CA ASP A 126 9.50 -1.26 4.12
C ASP A 126 8.30 -1.21 3.19
N ILE A 127 7.26 -2.02 3.44
CA ILE A 127 6.00 -1.97 2.70
C ILE A 127 5.33 -0.60 2.88
N LYS A 128 5.22 -0.11 4.12
CA LYS A 128 4.62 1.20 4.44
C LYS A 128 5.39 2.35 3.77
N ILE A 129 6.71 2.32 3.82
CA ILE A 129 7.57 3.31 3.17
C ILE A 129 7.35 3.31 1.66
N THR A 130 7.27 2.14 1.03
CA THR A 130 7.04 2.01 -0.40
C THR A 130 5.70 2.64 -0.80
N ILE A 131 4.62 2.32 -0.08
CA ILE A 131 3.28 2.88 -0.33
C ILE A 131 3.26 4.40 -0.07
N ALA A 132 3.88 4.86 1.02
CA ALA A 132 3.95 6.29 1.35
C ALA A 132 4.71 7.07 0.28
N ASN A 133 5.82 6.54 -0.25
CA ASN A 133 6.57 7.18 -1.33
C ASN A 133 5.78 7.27 -2.62
N LEU A 134 5.03 6.22 -2.99
CA LEU A 134 4.13 6.26 -4.15
C LEU A 134 3.02 7.29 -3.97
N LEU A 135 2.38 7.33 -2.80
CA LEU A 135 1.37 8.34 -2.48
C LEU A 135 1.95 9.75 -2.48
N THR A 136 3.18 9.93 -1.97
CA THR A 136 3.90 11.21 -2.01
C THR A 136 4.07 11.70 -3.44
N ALA A 137 4.43 10.80 -4.37
CA ALA A 137 4.57 11.17 -5.78
C ALA A 137 3.24 11.67 -6.37
N VAL A 138 2.12 11.02 -6.05
CA VAL A 138 0.78 11.46 -6.47
C VAL A 138 0.43 12.81 -5.84
N LEU A 139 0.56 12.96 -4.52
CA LEU A 139 0.19 14.19 -3.83
C LEU A 139 1.04 15.38 -4.26
N LYS A 140 2.34 15.21 -4.53
CA LYS A 140 3.21 16.27 -5.05
C LYS A 140 2.68 16.87 -6.36
N VAL A 141 2.11 16.05 -7.25
CA VAL A 141 1.53 16.52 -8.51
C VAL A 141 0.34 17.46 -8.24
N TYR A 142 -0.55 17.10 -7.31
CA TYR A 142 -1.71 17.93 -6.97
C TYR A 142 -1.34 19.16 -6.14
N VAL A 143 -0.43 19.02 -5.19
CA VAL A 143 0.13 20.15 -4.41
C VAL A 143 0.70 21.22 -5.34
N ALA A 144 1.47 20.81 -6.36
CA ALA A 144 2.01 21.71 -7.37
C ALA A 144 0.91 22.31 -8.28
N ALA A 145 -0.06 21.50 -8.70
CA ALA A 145 -1.14 21.95 -9.58
C ALA A 145 -2.04 23.01 -8.92
N PHE A 146 -2.33 22.83 -7.63
CA PHE A 146 -3.10 23.82 -6.86
C PHE A 146 -2.26 24.99 -6.33
N ASP A 147 -0.94 24.96 -6.49
CA ASP A 147 0.00 25.95 -5.96
C ASP A 147 -0.20 26.17 -4.44
N VAL A 148 -0.24 25.08 -3.68
CA VAL A 148 -0.36 25.11 -2.22
C VAL A 148 0.93 24.71 -1.55
N GLN A 149 1.19 25.25 -0.34
CA GLN A 149 2.36 24.93 0.49
C GLN A 149 2.03 23.80 1.45
N ALA A 150 1.74 22.60 0.92
CA ALA A 150 1.47 21.41 1.72
C ALA A 150 2.66 20.43 1.66
N ASP A 151 2.97 19.83 2.78
CA ASP A 151 4.00 18.79 2.88
C ASP A 151 3.41 17.43 2.45
N ALA A 152 3.51 17.14 1.15
CA ALA A 152 2.99 15.92 0.54
C ALA A 152 3.60 14.65 1.15
N GLU A 153 4.85 14.69 1.59
CA GLU A 153 5.52 13.55 2.22
C GLU A 153 4.91 13.28 3.60
N ARG A 154 4.81 14.30 4.44
CA ARG A 154 4.21 14.18 5.78
C ARG A 154 2.76 13.72 5.71
N LEU A 155 1.96 14.27 4.78
CA LEU A 155 0.58 13.84 4.55
C LEU A 155 0.52 12.36 4.16
N SER A 156 1.36 11.92 3.23
CA SER A 156 1.38 10.54 2.77
C SER A 156 1.72 9.56 3.89
N TYR A 157 2.74 9.83 4.67
CA TYR A 157 3.12 9.00 5.82
C TYR A 157 2.03 8.99 6.91
N SER A 158 1.36 10.13 7.14
CA SER A 158 0.24 10.23 8.09
C SER A 158 -0.95 9.40 7.62
N ILE A 159 -1.31 9.47 6.33
CA ILE A 159 -2.42 8.70 5.74
C ILE A 159 -2.11 7.20 5.83
N VAL A 160 -0.92 6.77 5.41
CA VAL A 160 -0.54 5.35 5.46
C VAL A 160 -0.53 4.84 6.90
N GLY A 161 0.00 5.62 7.85
CA GLY A 161 0.00 5.27 9.27
C GLY A 161 -1.41 5.16 9.85
N LEU A 162 -2.29 6.10 9.52
CA LEU A 162 -3.71 6.07 9.93
C LEU A 162 -4.42 4.82 9.43
N VAL A 163 -4.34 4.55 8.12
CA VAL A 163 -5.04 3.42 7.48
C VAL A 163 -4.50 2.10 8.02
N GLU A 164 -3.19 1.94 8.09
CA GLU A 164 -2.55 0.72 8.58
C GLU A 164 -2.91 0.43 10.03
N THR A 165 -2.81 1.41 10.92
CA THR A 165 -3.08 1.22 12.34
C THR A 165 -4.56 0.93 12.60
N ALA A 166 -5.46 1.66 11.96
CA ALA A 166 -6.89 1.46 12.13
C ALA A 166 -7.37 0.12 11.54
N ALA A 167 -6.91 -0.23 10.33
CA ALA A 167 -7.27 -1.48 9.68
C ALA A 167 -6.68 -2.70 10.40
N GLY A 168 -5.42 -2.61 10.86
CA GLY A 168 -4.77 -3.65 11.65
C GLY A 168 -5.51 -3.90 12.97
N HIS A 169 -5.88 -2.84 13.70
CA HIS A 169 -6.68 -2.97 14.92
C HIS A 169 -8.06 -3.58 14.66
N TRP A 170 -8.73 -3.17 13.60
CA TRP A 170 -10.01 -3.73 13.19
C TRP A 170 -9.90 -5.22 12.84
N LEU A 171 -8.83 -5.64 12.17
CA LEU A 171 -8.60 -7.04 11.80
C LEU A 171 -8.44 -7.95 13.05
N GLU A 172 -7.97 -7.40 14.16
CA GLU A 172 -7.89 -8.12 15.44
C GLU A 172 -9.24 -8.23 16.15
N GLN A 173 -10.19 -7.31 15.87
CA GLN A 173 -11.51 -7.23 16.51
C GLN A 173 -12.66 -7.07 15.49
N PRO A 174 -12.81 -7.99 14.52
CA PRO A 174 -13.73 -7.80 13.38
C PRO A 174 -15.23 -7.80 13.75
N LEU A 175 -15.59 -8.21 14.97
CA LEU A 175 -16.98 -8.22 15.44
C LEU A 175 -17.46 -6.86 15.99
N ARG A 176 -16.56 -5.89 16.13
CA ARG A 176 -16.89 -4.59 16.72
C ARG A 176 -17.57 -3.65 15.72
N ASP A 177 -17.07 -3.63 14.48
CA ASP A 177 -17.59 -2.77 13.41
C ASP A 177 -17.55 -3.50 12.06
N THR A 178 -18.41 -3.08 11.12
CA THR A 178 -18.39 -3.62 9.76
C THR A 178 -17.22 -3.06 8.96
N GLN A 179 -16.77 -3.80 7.96
CA GLN A 179 -15.77 -3.32 7.00
C GLN A 179 -16.18 -2.00 6.33
N ASP A 180 -17.47 -1.87 5.98
CA ASP A 180 -17.99 -0.66 5.34
C ASP A 180 -17.94 0.55 6.27
N ALA A 181 -18.20 0.36 7.57
CA ALA A 181 -18.09 1.43 8.56
C ALA A 181 -16.63 1.90 8.70
N LEU A 182 -15.67 0.97 8.79
CA LEU A 182 -14.25 1.30 8.81
C LEU A 182 -13.83 2.08 7.57
N VAL A 183 -14.22 1.60 6.38
CA VAL A 183 -13.91 2.27 5.10
C VAL A 183 -14.51 3.67 5.05
N ALA A 184 -15.75 3.85 5.50
CA ALA A 184 -16.41 5.15 5.53
C ALA A 184 -15.70 6.14 6.47
N ASP A 185 -15.35 5.70 7.68
CA ASP A 185 -14.65 6.54 8.65
C ASP A 185 -13.25 6.93 8.17
N LEU A 186 -12.46 5.97 7.68
CA LEU A 186 -11.13 6.26 7.14
C LEU A 186 -11.19 7.21 5.94
N THR A 187 -12.16 7.01 5.03
CA THR A 187 -12.36 7.90 3.88
C THR A 187 -12.65 9.32 4.36
N ARG A 188 -13.55 9.49 5.33
CA ARG A 188 -13.89 10.79 5.91
C ARG A 188 -12.70 11.45 6.59
N TRP A 189 -11.93 10.72 7.39
CA TRP A 189 -10.78 11.29 8.10
C TRP A 189 -9.66 11.70 7.15
N ILE A 190 -9.35 10.88 6.15
CA ILE A 190 -8.35 11.21 5.13
C ILE A 190 -8.78 12.44 4.33
N TRP A 191 -10.07 12.50 3.94
CA TRP A 191 -10.59 13.68 3.25
C TRP A 191 -10.42 14.95 4.10
N LEU A 192 -10.76 14.91 5.39
CA LEU A 192 -10.58 16.05 6.28
C LEU A 192 -9.12 16.53 6.37
N MET A 193 -8.16 15.62 6.39
CA MET A 193 -6.73 15.96 6.38
C MET A 193 -6.31 16.64 5.07
N LEU A 194 -6.81 16.14 3.94
CA LEU A 194 -6.52 16.71 2.63
C LEU A 194 -7.21 18.08 2.46
N ASP A 195 -8.47 18.20 2.82
CA ASP A 195 -9.27 19.43 2.74
C ASP A 195 -8.66 20.54 3.62
N ASP A 196 -8.26 20.23 4.86
CA ASP A 196 -7.57 21.17 5.75
C ASP A 196 -6.28 21.70 5.10
N SER A 197 -5.47 20.82 4.52
CA SER A 197 -4.23 21.19 3.85
C SER A 197 -4.46 22.07 2.61
N LEU A 198 -5.51 21.81 1.83
CA LEU A 198 -5.92 22.62 0.68
C LEU A 198 -6.41 24.00 1.14
N ARG A 199 -7.30 24.04 2.14
CA ARG A 199 -7.86 25.28 2.70
C ARG A 199 -6.79 26.18 3.34
N ALA A 200 -5.81 25.58 4.02
CA ALA A 200 -4.66 26.33 4.54
C ALA A 200 -3.88 27.04 3.43
N GLY A 201 -3.89 26.48 2.20
CA GLY A 201 -3.35 27.11 0.99
C GLY A 201 -4.35 28.00 0.24
N GLY A 202 -5.55 28.24 0.80
CA GLY A 202 -6.61 29.07 0.16
C GLY A 202 -7.29 28.36 -1.01
N VAL A 203 -7.26 27.03 -1.07
CA VAL A 203 -7.88 26.22 -2.12
C VAL A 203 -9.13 25.53 -1.55
N TYR A 204 -10.23 25.60 -2.30
CA TYR A 204 -11.53 25.09 -1.91
C TYR A 204 -12.03 24.09 -2.96
N VAL A 205 -12.11 22.82 -2.59
CA VAL A 205 -12.58 21.69 -3.41
C VAL A 205 -13.68 20.97 -2.64
N ALA A 206 -14.76 20.56 -3.32
CA ALA A 206 -15.76 19.69 -2.69
C ALA A 206 -15.30 18.23 -2.75
N ALA A 207 -15.70 17.45 -1.74
CA ALA A 207 -15.33 16.04 -1.64
C ALA A 207 -15.75 15.20 -2.85
N ASP A 208 -16.92 15.52 -3.41
CA ASP A 208 -17.55 14.84 -4.55
C ASP A 208 -17.21 15.49 -5.90
N GLU A 209 -16.43 16.57 -5.88
CA GLU A 209 -16.01 17.24 -7.11
C GLU A 209 -15.01 16.37 -7.90
N ILE A 210 -15.35 16.13 -9.17
CA ILE A 210 -14.45 15.45 -10.11
C ILE A 210 -13.35 16.43 -10.52
N LEU A 211 -12.11 16.10 -10.17
CA LEU A 211 -10.97 16.91 -10.55
C LEU A 211 -10.54 16.60 -11.99
N PRO A 212 -10.26 17.63 -12.79
CA PRO A 212 -9.60 17.44 -14.06
C PRO A 212 -8.14 17.01 -13.87
N PRO A 213 -7.44 16.61 -14.94
CA PRO A 213 -6.01 16.33 -14.88
C PRO A 213 -5.22 17.49 -14.24
N ALA A 214 -4.16 17.15 -13.51
CA ALA A 214 -3.36 18.11 -12.76
C ALA A 214 -2.82 19.29 -13.63
N ALA A 215 -2.51 19.05 -14.89
CA ALA A 215 -2.10 20.11 -15.84
C ALA A 215 -3.20 21.14 -16.04
N GLU A 216 -4.45 20.73 -16.19
CA GLU A 216 -5.61 21.61 -16.34
C GLU A 216 -5.93 22.35 -15.04
N ILE A 217 -5.72 21.70 -13.87
CA ILE A 217 -5.83 22.37 -12.57
C ILE A 217 -4.81 23.50 -12.48
N ALA A 218 -3.57 23.27 -12.88
CA ALA A 218 -2.50 24.28 -12.84
C ALA A 218 -2.82 25.50 -13.70
N GLU A 219 -3.39 25.28 -14.90
CA GLU A 219 -3.82 26.38 -15.80
C GLU A 219 -4.98 27.20 -15.23
N ASN A 220 -5.83 26.58 -14.41
CA ASN A 220 -7.05 27.17 -13.88
C ASN A 220 -7.08 27.26 -12.35
N SER A 221 -5.92 27.27 -11.67
CA SER A 221 -5.81 27.20 -10.22
C SER A 221 -6.56 28.32 -9.48
N GLY A 222 -6.68 29.49 -10.08
CA GLY A 222 -7.47 30.61 -9.55
C GLY A 222 -8.94 30.29 -9.33
N ARG A 223 -9.53 29.39 -10.12
CA ARG A 223 -10.91 28.93 -9.97
C ARG A 223 -11.17 28.29 -8.60
N TYR A 224 -10.18 27.67 -8.00
CA TYR A 224 -10.29 26.95 -6.72
C TYR A 224 -10.04 27.84 -5.50
N ARG A 225 -9.75 29.17 -5.69
CA ARG A 225 -9.42 30.08 -4.59
C ARG A 225 -10.61 30.92 -4.11
N ASP A 226 -11.81 30.72 -4.69
CA ASP A 226 -13.03 31.39 -4.25
C ASP A 226 -13.82 30.51 -3.28
N PRO A 227 -13.94 30.89 -1.98
CA PRO A 227 -14.72 30.14 -1.01
C PRO A 227 -16.23 30.10 -1.31
N ALA A 228 -16.76 31.10 -2.04
CA ALA A 228 -18.18 31.12 -2.43
C ALA A 228 -18.55 29.98 -3.38
N ARG A 229 -17.55 29.40 -4.04
CA ARG A 229 -17.71 28.24 -4.91
C ARG A 229 -18.29 27.01 -4.20
N LEU A 230 -17.90 26.75 -2.98
CA LEU A 230 -18.45 25.60 -2.20
C LEU A 230 -19.93 25.78 -1.89
N GLN A 231 -20.41 27.01 -1.74
CA GLN A 231 -21.85 27.28 -1.53
C GLN A 231 -22.67 26.99 -2.79
N ALA A 232 -22.08 27.22 -3.97
CA ALA A 232 -22.75 26.94 -5.24
C ALA A 232 -22.79 25.44 -5.59
N LEU A 233 -21.87 24.62 -5.05
CA LEU A 233 -21.84 23.17 -5.27
C LEU A 233 -22.77 22.41 -4.31
N ASN A 234 -23.18 23.03 -3.18
CA ASN A 234 -24.06 22.42 -2.17
C ASN A 234 -25.54 22.79 -2.36
N ASN A 235 -25.90 23.62 -3.36
CA ASN A 235 -27.25 23.98 -3.75
C ASN A 235 -27.67 23.25 -5.03
#